data_845e27e155bea6df0c0f6cbbe9e77526
#
_entry.id   845e27e155bea6df0c0f6cbbe9e77526
#
_cell.length_a   1.000
_cell.length_b   1.000
_cell.length_c   1.000
_cell.angle_alpha   90.00
_cell.angle_beta   90.00
_cell.angle_gamma   90.00
#
_symmetry.space_group_name_H-M   'P 1'
#
loop_
_entity.id
_entity.type
_entity.pdbx_description
1 polymer ?
#
loop_
_entity_poly.entity_id
_entity_poly.type
_entity_poly.pdbx_seq_one_letter_code
_entity_poly.pdbx_strand_id
1 'polypeptide(L)'
;MKNMALPLVHWSVEGDKPMIAIVDYQMGNLRSVQKAFEKVGAEVEITSDPEQLRRAERIVLPGVGAFEDAIAELHRRSLVEPMRELIDQGVPFLGICLGLQLLFDVSHEGGRFEGMGVIPGEVVRFEDQPGVKIPHMGWNQAVIRQQAPLLAGIDEGAHFYFVHSYYVNPIDPGVVAMECEYHQRFCAMIWRDNIFATQFHPEKSQQAGLQLLKNFAEFSG
;
A
#
# COMPACT_ATOMS: atom_id res chain seq x y z
N MET A 1 -3.46 20.61 39.12
CA MET A 1 -2.34 20.91 38.22
C MET A 1 -2.27 19.80 37.20
N LYS A 2 -2.68 20.06 35.97
CA LYS A 2 -2.65 19.07 34.87
C LYS A 2 -1.27 19.16 34.23
N ASN A 3 -0.48 18.08 34.33
CA ASN A 3 0.75 17.93 33.57
C ASN A 3 0.35 17.73 32.08
N MET A 4 0.50 18.77 31.29
CA MET A 4 0.53 18.68 29.85
C MET A 4 1.92 18.15 29.46
N ALA A 5 1.99 16.88 29.06
CA ALA A 5 3.15 16.37 28.35
C ALA A 5 3.20 17.05 26.98
N LEU A 6 4.25 17.82 26.73
CA LEU A 6 4.53 18.37 25.41
C LEU A 6 4.86 17.22 24.44
N PRO A 7 4.38 17.27 23.19
CA PRO A 7 4.79 16.31 22.20
C PRO A 7 6.31 16.43 21.98
N LEU A 8 6.99 15.31 21.98
CA LEU A 8 8.40 15.20 21.56
C LEU A 8 8.47 15.55 20.07
N VAL A 9 8.77 16.81 19.78
CA VAL A 9 9.15 17.22 18.41
C VAL A 9 10.52 16.62 18.13
N HIS A 10 10.57 15.55 17.36
CA HIS A 10 11.80 15.06 16.78
C HIS A 10 12.30 16.10 15.76
N TRP A 11 13.34 16.84 16.14
CA TRP A 11 14.06 17.69 15.20
C TRP A 11 14.91 16.76 14.31
N SER A 12 14.45 16.52 13.06
CA SER A 12 15.33 15.99 12.03
C SER A 12 16.46 17.00 11.80
N VAL A 13 17.68 16.52 11.83
CA VAL A 13 18.87 17.29 11.45
C VAL A 13 18.71 17.60 9.95
N GLU A 14 18.86 18.88 9.56
CA GLU A 14 18.83 19.29 8.16
C GLU A 14 19.83 18.44 7.36
N GLY A 15 19.30 17.56 6.48
CA GLY A 15 20.10 16.72 5.59
C GLY A 15 19.76 15.22 5.58
N ASP A 16 19.13 14.67 6.62
CA ASP A 16 18.73 13.26 6.61
C ASP A 16 17.43 13.07 5.83
N LYS A 17 17.49 12.23 4.80
CA LYS A 17 16.30 11.80 4.07
C LYS A 17 15.44 10.95 5.00
N PRO A 18 14.09 11.11 4.94
CA PRO A 18 13.21 10.33 5.79
C PRO A 18 13.39 8.83 5.55
N MET A 19 13.56 8.06 6.64
CA MET A 19 13.71 6.63 6.56
C MET A 19 12.41 5.95 6.14
N ILE A 20 12.43 5.30 4.99
CA ILE A 20 11.31 4.49 4.51
C ILE A 20 11.54 3.04 4.94
N ALA A 21 10.68 2.48 5.78
CA ALA A 21 10.73 1.07 6.15
C ALA A 21 9.88 0.22 5.18
N ILE A 22 10.51 -0.75 4.54
CA ILE A 22 9.84 -1.80 3.77
C ILE A 22 9.65 -2.99 4.70
N VAL A 23 8.39 -3.36 4.96
CA VAL A 23 8.04 -4.43 5.90
C VAL A 23 8.38 -5.79 5.30
N ASP A 24 9.25 -6.54 5.99
CA ASP A 24 9.60 -7.93 5.66
C ASP A 24 8.85 -8.92 6.55
N TYR A 25 7.82 -9.51 6.00
CA TYR A 25 7.12 -10.63 6.61
C TYR A 25 7.23 -11.92 5.75
N GLN A 26 8.30 -12.03 4.97
CA GLN A 26 8.65 -13.15 4.08
C GLN A 26 7.72 -13.34 2.86
N MET A 27 6.82 -12.40 2.60
CA MET A 27 5.89 -12.46 1.48
C MET A 27 5.94 -11.14 0.69
N GLY A 28 6.74 -11.09 -0.36
CA GLY A 28 6.85 -9.89 -1.19
C GLY A 28 8.10 -9.85 -2.05
N ASN A 29 8.04 -9.08 -3.11
CA ASN A 29 9.21 -8.81 -3.95
C ASN A 29 9.99 -7.60 -3.40
N LEU A 30 10.46 -7.72 -2.14
CA LEU A 30 11.08 -6.64 -1.37
C LEU A 30 12.22 -5.97 -2.13
N ARG A 31 13.08 -6.77 -2.80
CA ARG A 31 14.24 -6.24 -3.54
C ARG A 31 13.85 -5.40 -4.75
N SER A 32 12.76 -5.74 -5.44
CA SER A 32 12.28 -4.93 -6.56
C SER A 32 11.71 -3.60 -6.07
N VAL A 33 10.98 -3.60 -4.95
CA VAL A 33 10.46 -2.39 -4.31
C VAL A 33 11.61 -1.52 -3.82
N GLN A 34 12.59 -2.09 -3.10
CA GLN A 34 13.80 -1.41 -2.66
C GLN A 34 14.51 -0.72 -3.82
N LYS A 35 14.83 -1.45 -4.89
CA LYS A 35 15.52 -0.91 -6.05
C LYS A 35 14.72 0.19 -6.75
N ALA A 36 13.40 0.11 -6.75
CA ALA A 36 12.55 1.14 -7.35
C ALA A 36 12.61 2.45 -6.53
N PHE A 37 12.62 2.37 -5.20
CA PHE A 37 12.83 3.53 -4.33
C PHE A 37 14.26 4.10 -4.46
N GLU A 38 15.28 3.26 -4.44
CA GLU A 38 16.67 3.66 -4.65
C GLU A 38 16.84 4.41 -6.00
N LYS A 39 16.15 3.94 -7.06
CA LYS A 39 16.20 4.56 -8.39
C LYS A 39 15.62 5.99 -8.41
N VAL A 40 14.66 6.29 -7.54
CA VAL A 40 14.10 7.65 -7.39
C VAL A 40 14.83 8.46 -6.32
N GLY A 41 15.93 7.93 -5.78
CA GLY A 41 16.82 8.62 -4.86
C GLY A 41 16.37 8.60 -3.41
N ALA A 42 15.45 7.71 -3.04
CA ALA A 42 15.03 7.51 -1.66
C ALA A 42 15.92 6.49 -0.93
N GLU A 43 16.11 6.71 0.37
CA GLU A 43 16.76 5.76 1.25
C GLU A 43 15.70 4.86 1.88
N VAL A 44 15.92 3.54 1.81
CA VAL A 44 14.96 2.55 2.30
C VAL A 44 15.65 1.46 3.09
N GLU A 45 14.99 1.00 4.15
CA GLU A 45 15.44 -0.12 4.97
C GLU A 45 14.39 -1.24 4.92
N ILE A 46 14.84 -2.47 4.68
CA ILE A 46 13.99 -3.66 4.79
C ILE A 46 14.07 -4.16 6.22
N THR A 47 12.95 -4.22 6.92
CA THR A 47 12.92 -4.65 8.32
C THR A 47 11.79 -5.63 8.63
N SER A 48 12.09 -6.62 9.46
CA SER A 48 11.14 -7.53 10.10
C SER A 48 11.04 -7.29 11.62
N ASP A 49 11.74 -6.28 12.13
CA ASP A 49 11.81 -5.94 13.55
C ASP A 49 10.74 -4.88 13.88
N PRO A 50 9.76 -5.18 14.75
CA PRO A 50 8.74 -4.23 15.19
C PRO A 50 9.31 -2.95 15.81
N GLU A 51 10.46 -3.02 16.51
CA GLU A 51 11.08 -1.86 17.14
C GLU A 51 11.78 -0.94 16.12
N GLN A 52 12.36 -1.51 15.07
CA GLN A 52 12.88 -0.72 13.96
C GLN A 52 11.72 -0.08 13.18
N LEU A 53 10.63 -0.84 12.95
CA LEU A 53 9.45 -0.33 12.26
C LEU A 53 8.85 0.90 12.98
N ARG A 54 8.82 0.92 14.33
CA ARG A 54 8.34 2.06 15.13
C ARG A 54 9.14 3.36 14.92
N ARG A 55 10.32 3.29 14.33
CA ARG A 55 11.17 4.46 14.05
C ARG A 55 11.02 4.95 12.62
N ALA A 56 10.21 4.26 11.80
CA ALA A 56 10.01 4.62 10.41
C ALA A 56 9.27 5.94 10.28
N GLU A 57 9.73 6.78 9.38
CA GLU A 57 9.05 8.02 8.98
C GLU A 57 8.06 7.79 7.84
N ARG A 58 8.18 6.65 7.15
CA ARG A 58 7.24 6.14 6.14
C ARG A 58 7.26 4.63 6.13
N ILE A 59 6.13 4.01 5.84
CA ILE A 59 5.98 2.56 5.80
C ILE A 59 5.56 2.11 4.42
N VAL A 60 6.20 1.07 3.92
CA VAL A 60 5.78 0.38 2.70
C VAL A 60 5.49 -1.08 3.06
N LEU A 61 4.27 -1.52 2.80
CA LEU A 61 3.84 -2.91 2.96
C LEU A 61 3.62 -3.55 1.57
N PRO A 62 4.64 -4.15 0.97
CA PRO A 62 4.46 -4.94 -0.24
C PRO A 62 3.91 -6.31 0.12
N GLY A 63 3.22 -6.96 -0.82
CA GLY A 63 2.77 -8.32 -0.60
C GLY A 63 2.45 -9.05 -1.89
N VAL A 64 2.71 -10.36 -1.89
CA VAL A 64 2.30 -11.32 -2.91
C VAL A 64 1.94 -12.64 -2.24
N GLY A 65 1.11 -13.47 -2.88
CA GLY A 65 0.68 -14.76 -2.34
C GLY A 65 -0.74 -14.71 -1.79
N ALA A 66 -1.08 -15.64 -0.90
CA ALA A 66 -2.42 -15.77 -0.33
C ALA A 66 -2.63 -14.84 0.88
N PHE A 67 -3.84 -14.32 0.99
CA PHE A 67 -4.22 -13.40 2.07
C PHE A 67 -4.07 -14.02 3.46
N GLU A 68 -4.56 -15.27 3.63
CA GLU A 68 -4.49 -16.00 4.90
C GLU A 68 -3.05 -16.11 5.41
N ASP A 69 -2.14 -16.56 4.55
CA ASP A 69 -0.73 -16.73 4.92
C ASP A 69 -0.10 -15.39 5.30
N ALA A 70 -0.43 -14.34 4.54
CA ALA A 70 0.11 -13.00 4.74
C ALA A 70 -0.30 -12.40 6.09
N ILE A 71 -1.58 -12.43 6.41
CA ILE A 71 -2.07 -11.85 7.68
C ILE A 71 -1.59 -12.69 8.88
N ALA A 72 -1.56 -14.01 8.75
CA ALA A 72 -1.03 -14.90 9.78
C ALA A 72 0.46 -14.62 10.07
N GLU A 73 1.27 -14.41 9.02
CA GLU A 73 2.69 -14.12 9.17
C GLU A 73 2.94 -12.75 9.79
N LEU A 74 2.14 -11.73 9.43
CA LEU A 74 2.20 -10.41 10.07
C LEU A 74 1.88 -10.49 11.58
N HIS A 75 0.85 -11.25 11.96
CA HIS A 75 0.52 -11.48 13.37
C HIS A 75 1.62 -12.25 14.10
N ARG A 76 2.13 -13.32 13.50
CA ARG A 76 3.21 -14.13 14.08
C ARG A 76 4.46 -13.32 14.40
N ARG A 77 4.74 -12.30 13.58
CA ARG A 77 5.88 -11.39 13.76
C ARG A 77 5.57 -10.15 14.58
N SER A 78 4.33 -10.01 15.06
CA SER A 78 3.90 -8.83 15.82
C SER A 78 4.08 -7.52 15.06
N LEU A 79 3.86 -7.53 13.72
CA LEU A 79 4.05 -6.37 12.86
C LEU A 79 2.76 -5.56 12.66
N VAL A 80 1.58 -6.16 12.91
CA VAL A 80 0.28 -5.50 12.68
C VAL A 80 0.10 -4.28 13.58
N GLU A 81 0.27 -4.43 14.89
CA GLU A 81 0.05 -3.34 15.85
C GLU A 81 1.00 -2.14 15.64
N PRO A 82 2.34 -2.34 15.44
CA PRO A 82 3.22 -1.23 15.12
C PRO A 82 2.79 -0.44 13.86
N MET A 83 2.35 -1.13 12.81
CA MET A 83 1.85 -0.46 11.61
C MET A 83 0.59 0.35 11.88
N ARG A 84 -0.37 -0.20 12.63
CA ARG A 84 -1.60 0.50 13.01
C ARG A 84 -1.31 1.74 13.86
N GLU A 85 -0.46 1.60 14.88
CA GLU A 85 -0.02 2.71 15.74
C GLU A 85 0.59 3.85 14.92
N LEU A 86 1.47 3.52 13.97
CA LEU A 86 2.12 4.52 13.11
C LEU A 86 1.15 5.17 12.12
N ILE A 87 0.22 4.40 11.56
CA ILE A 87 -0.86 4.93 10.71
C ILE A 87 -1.71 5.93 11.50
N ASP A 88 -2.10 5.59 12.73
CA ASP A 88 -2.91 6.45 13.60
C ASP A 88 -2.15 7.73 14.04
N GLN A 89 -0.82 7.68 14.06
CA GLN A 89 0.05 8.83 14.31
C GLN A 89 0.26 9.72 13.07
N GLY A 90 -0.30 9.35 11.91
CA GLY A 90 -0.18 10.11 10.68
C GLY A 90 1.07 9.77 9.86
N VAL A 91 1.82 8.72 10.20
CA VAL A 91 2.98 8.26 9.41
C VAL A 91 2.49 7.79 8.04
N PRO A 92 3.07 8.29 6.93
CA PRO A 92 2.68 7.89 5.58
C PRO A 92 2.84 6.39 5.36
N PHE A 93 1.79 5.77 4.84
CA PHE A 93 1.72 4.33 4.59
C PHE A 93 1.42 4.05 3.12
N LEU A 94 2.18 3.14 2.50
CA LEU A 94 1.94 2.66 1.14
C LEU A 94 1.77 1.13 1.12
N GLY A 95 0.54 0.66 0.88
CA GLY A 95 0.26 -0.75 0.58
C GLY A 95 0.45 -1.06 -0.92
N ILE A 96 1.09 -2.18 -1.25
CA ILE A 96 1.28 -2.60 -2.66
C ILE A 96 0.68 -4.00 -2.85
N CYS A 97 -0.27 -4.11 -3.78
CA CYS A 97 -0.97 -5.33 -4.18
C CYS A 97 -1.64 -6.02 -2.98
N LEU A 98 -1.12 -7.13 -2.48
CA LEU A 98 -1.64 -7.78 -1.26
C LEU A 98 -1.58 -6.83 -0.05
N GLY A 99 -0.60 -5.92 0.01
CA GLY A 99 -0.51 -4.90 1.05
C GLY A 99 -1.70 -3.92 1.05
N LEU A 100 -2.32 -3.64 -0.11
CA LEU A 100 -3.60 -2.94 -0.17
C LEU A 100 -4.71 -3.78 0.46
N GLN A 101 -4.80 -5.05 0.09
CA GLN A 101 -5.87 -5.93 0.54
C GLN A 101 -5.84 -6.14 2.05
N LEU A 102 -4.64 -6.28 2.63
CA LEU A 102 -4.44 -6.47 4.08
C LEU A 102 -4.95 -5.31 4.94
N LEU A 103 -5.12 -4.10 4.39
CA LEU A 103 -5.68 -2.96 5.13
C LEU A 103 -7.17 -3.09 5.42
N PHE A 104 -7.90 -3.93 4.69
CA PHE A 104 -9.35 -4.07 4.78
C PHE A 104 -9.80 -4.93 5.97
N ASP A 105 -11.13 -4.91 6.26
CA ASP A 105 -11.69 -5.65 7.38
C ASP A 105 -11.62 -7.16 7.16
N VAL A 106 -11.93 -7.63 5.93
CA VAL A 106 -12.08 -9.04 5.65
C VAL A 106 -11.70 -9.38 4.21
N SER A 107 -11.13 -10.57 4.03
CA SER A 107 -10.92 -11.20 2.71
C SER A 107 -11.72 -12.49 2.59
N HIS A 108 -12.23 -12.71 1.36
CA HIS A 108 -12.92 -13.94 0.97
C HIS A 108 -12.04 -14.89 0.15
N GLU A 109 -10.72 -14.69 0.15
CA GLU A 109 -9.77 -15.55 -0.54
C GLU A 109 -9.57 -16.86 0.20
N GLY A 110 -10.09 -17.97 -0.39
CA GLY A 110 -9.97 -19.32 0.17
C GLY A 110 -10.78 -19.56 1.45
N GLY A 111 -11.49 -18.56 1.96
CA GLY A 111 -12.25 -18.59 3.19
C GLY A 111 -12.68 -17.19 3.60
N ARG A 112 -12.93 -16.98 4.91
CA ARG A 112 -13.18 -15.66 5.46
C ARG A 112 -12.12 -15.36 6.51
N PHE A 113 -11.23 -14.43 6.20
CA PHE A 113 -10.10 -14.05 7.04
C PHE A 113 -10.16 -12.56 7.37
N GLU A 114 -9.94 -12.22 8.64
CA GLU A 114 -9.87 -10.84 9.09
C GLU A 114 -8.55 -10.21 8.66
N GLY A 115 -8.62 -8.97 8.15
CA GLY A 115 -7.45 -8.17 7.80
C GLY A 115 -7.03 -7.24 8.94
N MET A 116 -6.33 -6.16 8.58
CA MET A 116 -5.89 -5.18 9.57
C MET A 116 -7.02 -4.26 10.07
N GLY A 117 -8.18 -4.21 9.40
CA GLY A 117 -9.31 -3.37 9.81
C GLY A 117 -9.01 -1.88 9.83
N VAL A 118 -8.13 -1.42 8.95
CA VAL A 118 -7.77 0.01 8.81
C VAL A 118 -8.74 0.72 7.87
N ILE A 119 -9.13 0.07 6.77
CA ILE A 119 -10.08 0.58 5.79
C ILE A 119 -11.35 -0.28 5.80
N PRO A 120 -12.53 0.28 6.13
CA PRO A 120 -13.77 -0.47 6.10
C PRO A 120 -14.10 -1.01 4.71
N GLY A 121 -14.38 -2.32 4.65
CA GLY A 121 -14.71 -3.00 3.40
C GLY A 121 -14.15 -4.42 3.34
N GLU A 122 -14.20 -4.99 2.15
CA GLU A 122 -13.88 -6.39 1.94
C GLU A 122 -13.00 -6.61 0.70
N VAL A 123 -12.35 -7.76 0.66
CA VAL A 123 -11.59 -8.25 -0.50
C VAL A 123 -12.37 -9.37 -1.15
N VAL A 124 -12.74 -9.19 -2.42
CA VAL A 124 -13.59 -10.12 -3.18
C VAL A 124 -12.90 -10.60 -4.45
N ARG A 125 -13.30 -11.78 -4.93
CA ARG A 125 -12.79 -12.37 -6.16
C ARG A 125 -13.50 -11.78 -7.38
N PHE A 126 -12.78 -11.64 -8.50
CA PHE A 126 -13.41 -11.39 -9.79
C PHE A 126 -14.40 -12.51 -10.14
N GLU A 127 -15.53 -12.13 -10.73
CA GLU A 127 -16.52 -13.08 -11.23
C GLU A 127 -15.97 -13.83 -12.45
N ASP A 128 -16.17 -15.16 -12.47
CA ASP A 128 -15.82 -15.97 -13.63
C ASP A 128 -16.75 -15.63 -14.79
N GLN A 129 -16.20 -15.17 -15.92
CA GLN A 129 -16.94 -14.87 -17.13
C GLN A 129 -16.32 -15.56 -18.35
N PRO A 130 -17.12 -16.04 -19.31
CA PRO A 130 -16.61 -16.63 -20.54
C PRO A 130 -15.68 -15.67 -21.29
N GLY A 131 -14.47 -16.13 -21.60
CA GLY A 131 -13.48 -15.35 -22.33
C GLY A 131 -12.61 -14.42 -21.48
N VAL A 132 -12.89 -14.29 -20.18
CA VAL A 132 -12.07 -13.51 -19.24
C VAL A 132 -11.14 -14.44 -18.48
N LYS A 133 -9.85 -14.09 -18.43
CA LYS A 133 -8.86 -14.86 -17.69
C LYS A 133 -8.70 -14.30 -16.28
N ILE A 134 -8.78 -15.15 -15.26
CA ILE A 134 -8.41 -14.83 -13.90
C ILE A 134 -7.15 -15.66 -13.56
N PRO A 135 -6.07 -15.02 -13.06
CA PRO A 135 -5.96 -13.63 -12.61
C PRO A 135 -5.96 -12.58 -13.74
N HIS A 136 -6.39 -11.34 -13.41
CA HIS A 136 -6.07 -10.14 -14.17
C HIS A 136 -4.55 -9.98 -14.14
N MET A 137 -3.89 -10.22 -15.28
CA MET A 137 -2.44 -10.19 -15.38
C MET A 137 -2.00 -9.39 -16.62
N GLY A 138 -1.20 -8.38 -16.39
CA GLY A 138 -0.63 -7.55 -17.45
C GLY A 138 -0.79 -6.06 -17.20
N TRP A 139 -0.57 -5.30 -18.28
CA TRP A 139 -0.69 -3.85 -18.28
C TRP A 139 -2.14 -3.44 -18.55
N ASN A 140 -2.64 -2.53 -17.72
CA ASN A 140 -3.96 -1.96 -17.90
C ASN A 140 -3.98 -0.48 -17.49
N GLN A 141 -4.92 0.28 -18.02
CA GLN A 141 -5.09 1.68 -17.70
C GLN A 141 -5.87 1.86 -16.41
N ALA A 142 -5.44 2.80 -15.58
CA ALA A 142 -6.17 3.21 -14.40
C ALA A 142 -6.64 4.66 -14.53
N VAL A 143 -7.91 4.90 -14.21
CA VAL A 143 -8.57 6.19 -14.30
C VAL A 143 -8.53 6.89 -12.96
N ILE A 144 -8.05 8.13 -12.92
CA ILE A 144 -7.98 8.95 -11.72
C ILE A 144 -9.40 9.37 -11.30
N ARG A 145 -9.76 9.14 -10.03
CA ARG A 145 -11.02 9.56 -9.42
C ARG A 145 -10.83 10.70 -8.42
N GLN A 146 -9.67 10.75 -7.79
CA GLN A 146 -9.28 11.81 -6.89
C GLN A 146 -7.87 12.30 -7.21
N GLN A 147 -7.60 13.57 -6.99
CA GLN A 147 -6.28 14.16 -7.13
C GLN A 147 -5.42 13.86 -5.88
N ALA A 148 -5.15 12.56 -5.67
CA ALA A 148 -4.30 12.14 -4.57
C ALA A 148 -2.87 12.67 -4.75
N PRO A 149 -2.17 13.09 -3.69
CA PRO A 149 -0.81 13.65 -3.77
C PRO A 149 0.17 12.75 -4.55
N LEU A 150 0.04 11.44 -4.41
CA LEU A 150 0.93 10.48 -5.09
C LEU A 150 0.71 10.44 -6.62
N LEU A 151 -0.36 11.00 -7.12
CA LEU A 151 -0.69 11.02 -8.55
C LEU A 151 -0.18 12.27 -9.26
N ALA A 152 0.48 13.17 -8.56
CA ALA A 152 1.07 14.37 -9.16
C ALA A 152 2.08 14.00 -10.26
N GLY A 153 1.90 14.59 -11.46
CA GLY A 153 2.75 14.32 -12.62
C GLY A 153 2.57 12.97 -13.30
N ILE A 154 1.50 12.24 -12.95
CA ILE A 154 1.10 11.01 -13.63
C ILE A 154 -0.01 11.35 -14.63
N ASP A 155 0.17 10.95 -15.89
CA ASP A 155 -0.79 11.22 -16.97
C ASP A 155 -2.10 10.46 -16.72
N GLU A 156 -3.21 11.10 -17.10
CA GLU A 156 -4.51 10.45 -17.11
C GLU A 156 -4.51 9.28 -18.11
N GLY A 157 -4.95 8.10 -17.65
CA GLY A 157 -4.90 6.89 -18.48
C GLY A 157 -3.52 6.21 -18.53
N ALA A 158 -2.60 6.55 -17.63
CA ALA A 158 -1.34 5.84 -17.49
C ALA A 158 -1.55 4.33 -17.28
N HIS A 159 -0.64 3.53 -17.84
CA HIS A 159 -0.68 2.08 -17.71
C HIS A 159 0.12 1.62 -16.50
N PHE A 160 -0.45 0.68 -15.75
CA PHE A 160 0.17 0.03 -14.61
C PHE A 160 0.14 -1.48 -14.79
N TYR A 161 1.07 -2.17 -14.12
CA TYR A 161 1.15 -3.62 -14.14
C TYR A 161 0.35 -4.24 -13.01
N PHE A 162 -0.59 -5.12 -13.35
CA PHE A 162 -1.48 -5.85 -12.44
C PHE A 162 -1.17 -7.34 -12.49
N VAL A 163 -1.36 -8.02 -11.37
CA VAL A 163 -1.40 -9.49 -11.25
C VAL A 163 -2.19 -9.87 -10.00
N HIS A 164 -3.51 -10.06 -10.14
CA HIS A 164 -4.38 -10.36 -9.00
C HIS A 164 -5.68 -11.05 -9.43
N SER A 165 -6.22 -11.90 -8.56
CA SER A 165 -7.54 -12.57 -8.72
C SER A 165 -8.62 -11.94 -7.83
N TYR A 166 -8.19 -11.20 -6.79
CA TYR A 166 -9.04 -10.53 -5.83
C TYR A 166 -8.79 -9.03 -5.87
N TYR A 167 -9.79 -8.24 -5.51
CA TYR A 167 -9.71 -6.79 -5.45
C TYR A 167 -10.48 -6.27 -4.24
N VAL A 168 -10.21 -5.05 -3.83
CA VAL A 168 -10.85 -4.42 -2.66
C VAL A 168 -12.16 -3.75 -3.04
N ASN A 169 -13.16 -3.89 -2.17
CA ASN A 169 -14.48 -3.27 -2.27
C ASN A 169 -14.70 -2.40 -1.01
N PRO A 170 -14.24 -1.13 -1.01
CA PRO A 170 -14.40 -0.24 0.13
C PRO A 170 -15.87 0.12 0.35
N ILE A 171 -16.29 0.23 1.63
CA ILE A 171 -17.64 0.70 1.99
C ILE A 171 -17.82 2.17 1.63
N ASP A 172 -16.79 2.99 1.88
CA ASP A 172 -16.77 4.40 1.47
C ASP A 172 -16.11 4.54 0.08
N PRO A 173 -16.87 4.85 -0.97
CA PRO A 173 -16.30 5.10 -2.29
C PRO A 173 -15.43 6.36 -2.33
N GLY A 174 -15.54 7.24 -1.33
CA GLY A 174 -14.70 8.43 -1.19
C GLY A 174 -13.22 8.13 -0.98
N VAL A 175 -12.82 6.91 -0.63
CA VAL A 175 -11.40 6.53 -0.53
C VAL A 175 -10.78 6.07 -1.85
N VAL A 176 -11.59 5.85 -2.90
CA VAL A 176 -11.10 5.36 -4.20
C VAL A 176 -10.38 6.47 -4.95
N ALA A 177 -9.06 6.38 -5.05
CA ALA A 177 -8.25 7.35 -5.79
C ALA A 177 -8.14 7.02 -7.28
N MET A 178 -8.07 5.73 -7.64
CA MET A 178 -8.08 5.27 -9.03
C MET A 178 -8.94 4.03 -9.18
N GLU A 179 -9.58 3.93 -10.34
CA GLU A 179 -10.31 2.73 -10.78
C GLU A 179 -9.67 2.16 -12.05
N CYS A 180 -9.83 0.87 -12.23
CA CYS A 180 -9.46 0.17 -13.46
C CYS A 180 -10.62 -0.68 -13.93
N GLU A 181 -10.72 -0.90 -15.25
CA GLU A 181 -11.73 -1.75 -15.85
C GLU A 181 -11.10 -3.05 -16.36
N TYR A 182 -11.58 -4.17 -15.84
CA TYR A 182 -11.25 -5.50 -16.30
C TYR A 182 -12.54 -6.35 -16.28
N HIS A 183 -13.29 -6.35 -17.38
CA HIS A 183 -14.68 -6.81 -17.51
C HIS A 183 -15.67 -6.21 -16.47
N GLN A 184 -15.20 -5.76 -15.36
CA GLN A 184 -15.89 -4.97 -14.35
C GLN A 184 -14.95 -3.90 -13.80
N ARG A 185 -15.51 -2.84 -13.25
CA ARG A 185 -14.72 -1.82 -12.56
C ARG A 185 -14.31 -2.31 -11.18
N PHE A 186 -13.09 -1.98 -10.81
CA PHE A 186 -12.56 -2.27 -9.49
C PHE A 186 -11.66 -1.14 -8.97
N CYS A 187 -11.51 -1.05 -7.66
CA CYS A 187 -10.62 -0.10 -7.02
C CYS A 187 -9.15 -0.48 -7.31
N ALA A 188 -8.44 0.38 -8.03
CA ALA A 188 -7.04 0.19 -8.39
C ALA A 188 -6.08 0.88 -7.41
N MET A 189 -6.54 1.95 -6.73
CA MET A 189 -5.80 2.66 -5.70
C MET A 189 -6.75 3.31 -4.72
N ILE A 190 -6.40 3.28 -3.44
CA ILE A 190 -7.05 4.07 -2.39
C ILE A 190 -6.15 5.19 -1.91
N TRP A 191 -6.80 6.25 -1.41
CA TRP A 191 -6.18 7.32 -0.65
C TRP A 191 -7.13 7.78 0.46
N ARG A 192 -6.62 7.81 1.68
CA ARG A 192 -7.28 8.39 2.84
C ARG A 192 -6.21 8.98 3.77
N ASP A 193 -6.16 10.29 3.88
CA ASP A 193 -5.20 11.02 4.71
C ASP A 193 -3.74 10.61 4.40
N ASN A 194 -3.06 9.96 5.34
CA ASN A 194 -1.69 9.44 5.22
C ASN A 194 -1.61 8.03 4.62
N ILE A 195 -2.75 7.41 4.27
CA ILE A 195 -2.81 6.04 3.76
C ILE A 195 -2.99 6.05 2.25
N PHE A 196 -2.07 5.42 1.58
CA PHE A 196 -2.10 5.15 0.14
C PHE A 196 -1.95 3.65 -0.08
N ALA A 197 -2.68 3.09 -1.02
CA ALA A 197 -2.40 1.72 -1.41
C ALA A 197 -2.86 1.41 -2.84
N THR A 198 -2.08 0.59 -3.55
CA THR A 198 -2.29 0.27 -4.96
C THR A 198 -2.51 -1.23 -5.16
N GLN A 199 -3.46 -1.60 -6.03
CA GLN A 199 -3.62 -2.99 -6.48
C GLN A 199 -2.57 -3.38 -7.51
N PHE A 200 -2.08 -2.42 -8.27
CA PHE A 200 -0.97 -2.60 -9.19
C PHE A 200 0.38 -2.56 -8.47
N HIS A 201 1.41 -2.98 -9.20
CA HIS A 201 2.80 -2.97 -8.75
C HIS A 201 3.53 -1.73 -9.30
N PRO A 202 3.70 -0.64 -8.53
CA PRO A 202 4.39 0.55 -9.01
C PRO A 202 5.85 0.24 -9.36
N GLU A 203 6.52 -0.66 -8.62
CA GLU A 203 7.89 -1.10 -8.89
C GLU A 203 8.07 -1.82 -10.26
N LYS A 204 6.95 -2.25 -10.87
CA LYS A 204 6.91 -2.88 -12.20
C LYS A 204 6.26 -1.99 -13.26
N SER A 205 5.80 -0.79 -12.89
CA SER A 205 4.98 0.08 -13.73
C SER A 205 5.76 1.21 -14.41
N GLN A 206 7.04 0.97 -14.73
CA GLN A 206 7.90 1.90 -15.49
C GLN A 206 7.88 3.33 -14.94
N GLN A 207 7.73 4.35 -15.81
CA GLN A 207 7.80 5.76 -15.41
C GLN A 207 6.66 6.18 -14.49
N ALA A 208 5.41 5.76 -14.78
CA ALA A 208 4.26 6.10 -13.96
C ALA A 208 4.40 5.53 -12.53
N GLY A 209 4.85 4.28 -12.40
CA GLY A 209 5.11 3.67 -11.12
C GLY A 209 6.26 4.32 -10.36
N LEU A 210 7.36 4.65 -11.04
CA LEU A 210 8.49 5.36 -10.43
C LEU A 210 8.10 6.77 -9.97
N GLN A 211 7.26 7.48 -10.74
CA GLN A 211 6.76 8.79 -10.32
C GLN A 211 5.90 8.67 -9.06
N LEU A 212 5.02 7.67 -8.96
CA LEU A 212 4.23 7.41 -7.76
C LEU A 212 5.12 7.14 -6.54
N LEU A 213 6.14 6.30 -6.68
CA LEU A 213 7.08 5.98 -5.59
C LEU A 213 7.90 7.21 -5.19
N LYS A 214 8.31 8.05 -6.15
CA LYS A 214 8.97 9.33 -5.88
C LYS A 214 8.07 10.26 -5.08
N ASN A 215 6.81 10.43 -5.51
CA ASN A 215 5.83 11.27 -4.81
C ASN A 215 5.60 10.77 -3.37
N PHE A 216 5.57 9.45 -3.16
CA PHE A 216 5.47 8.87 -1.81
C PHE A 216 6.71 9.18 -0.96
N ALA A 217 7.90 9.05 -1.53
CA ALA A 217 9.14 9.36 -0.82
C ALA A 217 9.26 10.85 -0.43
N GLU A 218 8.65 11.75 -1.20
CA GLU A 218 8.65 13.20 -1.00
C GLU A 218 7.41 13.71 -0.24
N PHE A 219 6.42 12.85 0.02
CA PHE A 219 5.16 13.24 0.68
C PHE A 219 5.43 13.63 2.14
N SER A 220 4.99 14.81 2.56
CA SER A 220 5.24 15.37 3.89
C SER A 220 3.99 15.55 4.77
N GLY A 221 2.82 15.00 4.34
CA GLY A 221 1.57 15.13 5.09
C GLY A 221 0.82 16.43 4.83
#